data_7782be04d78b759a3c3d9bcad3f57c2a
#
_entry.id   7782be04d78b759a3c3d9bcad3f57c2a
#
_cell.length_a   1.000
_cell.length_b   1.000
_cell.length_c   1.000
_cell.angle_alpha   90.00
_cell.angle_beta   90.00
_cell.angle_gamma   90.00
#
_symmetry.space_group_name_H-M   'P 1'
#
loop_
_entity.id
_entity.type
_entity.pdbx_description
1 polymer ?
#
loop_
_entity_poly.entity_id
_entity_poly.type
_entity_poly.pdbx_seq_one_letter_code
_entity_poly.pdbx_strand_id
1 'polypeptide(L)'
;MVLNKAMKKIRIFALTCLLGLPFGVSYGQQSGDEQFQHTIERGQTVYAIATMYGVSVDDIYRLNPGSKEGIKAGATLRIPQRTSSTTSSGKEDPYTYHTIQSKETLYALSMRYNVPAKDIVAANPGLSASTFQKGRTIRIPQTPAERLPQTETKTVEKTMNYTVERKETLYRICRKFNVSSVELTRLNPELRNGVRAGMVIRIPVTSEETIMEAVAQPSEHEVNALLNTPKDIDRVKRIKMALLLPFMAGEQPQSAASARFVEYYEGLLLAVDSMRKQGVSVELSVYDTGKGTEKVKQYLKEDALTEANLIIGAVQNDQIGLIADFAQQHKIKYIIPFTSKNDDVLSNAQIYQVNTPHSYLYSKAAEAGCGLFKEDNIILVNIPDKEEKKEFIKAFKAEMQEQHIAYKELNYNHETFATDVEALLSPDKRNIVLPTSASLDAVNKIKAPLRMLAELVEEEKLPYQINLFGYPEWQTYARECLEDFYALNTYIYSNFYADNLSPEVHQFYHNFKHWYSKSLINTFPKYGILGFDTGMFFLNAIRRYGANFEANLDKIHYKSIQSGFDFHRVNNWGGFINTNIFIVHYQSDFTVTRTEIR
;
A
#
# COMPACT_ATOMS: atom_id res chain seq x y z
N MET A 1 57.05 -42.85 22.71
CA MET A 1 58.30 -42.30 22.22
C MET A 1 57.97 -40.89 21.74
N VAL A 2 58.12 -39.98 22.65
CA VAL A 2 59.10 -38.88 22.71
C VAL A 2 58.70 -37.71 21.82
N LEU A 3 58.21 -36.69 22.44
CA LEU A 3 58.71 -35.41 23.00
C LEU A 3 58.51 -34.27 21.99
N ASN A 4 57.66 -33.24 22.37
CA ASN A 4 58.02 -31.98 23.09
C ASN A 4 58.64 -30.88 22.24
N LYS A 5 58.06 -29.68 22.22
CA LYS A 5 58.48 -28.38 22.80
C LYS A 5 57.80 -27.25 21.99
N ALA A 6 56.97 -26.45 22.49
CA ALA A 6 57.03 -25.34 23.44
C ALA A 6 58.15 -24.32 23.17
N MET A 7 57.74 -23.10 22.85
CA MET A 7 58.36 -21.83 23.36
C MET A 7 57.64 -20.63 22.72
N LYS A 8 56.93 -19.80 23.43
CA LYS A 8 57.24 -18.69 24.38
C LYS A 8 57.94 -17.47 23.75
N LYS A 9 57.30 -16.33 24.00
CA LYS A 9 57.80 -14.93 24.19
C LYS A 9 57.74 -14.06 22.91
N ILE A 10 57.37 -12.78 22.92
CA ILE A 10 57.71 -11.70 23.86
C ILE A 10 56.67 -10.56 23.76
N ARG A 11 56.32 -9.96 24.90
CA ARG A 11 55.63 -8.66 25.07
C ARG A 11 56.62 -7.55 24.75
N ILE A 12 56.16 -6.52 23.99
CA ILE A 12 56.75 -5.19 24.07
C ILE A 12 55.65 -4.18 24.40
N PHE A 13 55.75 -3.60 25.58
CA PHE A 13 55.07 -2.38 26.00
C PHE A 13 55.77 -1.21 25.33
N ALA A 14 55.05 -0.36 24.65
CA ALA A 14 55.47 1.00 24.36
C ALA A 14 54.38 1.97 24.86
N LEU A 15 54.71 2.59 25.98
CA LEU A 15 54.04 3.70 26.60
C LEU A 15 54.48 4.95 25.82
N THR A 16 53.57 5.69 25.20
CA THR A 16 53.85 7.06 24.75
C THR A 16 52.67 7.98 25.02
N CYS A 17 53.02 9.00 25.73
CA CYS A 17 52.34 10.16 26.25
C CYS A 17 51.11 10.72 25.55
N LEU A 18 50.18 11.14 26.40
CA LEU A 18 49.16 12.17 26.26
C LEU A 18 49.66 13.41 25.48
N LEU A 19 48.89 13.78 24.46
CA LEU A 19 48.66 15.17 24.10
C LEU A 19 47.15 15.29 23.85
N GLY A 20 46.52 16.06 24.72
CA GLY A 20 45.07 16.38 24.62
C GLY A 20 44.79 17.19 23.37
N LEU A 21 43.88 16.68 22.57
CA LEU A 21 43.14 17.45 21.58
C LEU A 21 41.67 17.49 22.02
N PRO A 22 41.03 18.66 21.99
CA PRO A 22 39.61 18.73 22.32
C PRO A 22 38.84 17.95 21.27
N PHE A 23 38.09 16.94 21.70
CA PHE A 23 37.03 16.37 20.90
C PHE A 23 35.96 17.44 20.68
N GLY A 24 36.16 18.27 19.67
CA GLY A 24 35.07 18.98 19.05
C GLY A 24 34.12 17.93 18.47
N VAL A 25 32.99 17.70 19.11
CA VAL A 25 31.89 17.02 18.50
C VAL A 25 31.41 17.94 17.39
N SER A 26 31.99 17.76 16.21
CA SER A 26 31.44 18.28 14.98
C SER A 26 30.13 17.56 14.78
N TYR A 27 29.02 18.20 15.11
CA TYR A 27 27.71 17.84 14.53
C TYR A 27 27.82 18.16 13.03
N GLY A 28 28.44 17.24 12.29
CA GLY A 28 28.33 17.23 10.85
C GLY A 28 26.85 17.12 10.53
N GLN A 29 26.30 18.12 9.86
CA GLN A 29 25.13 17.96 9.04
C GLN A 29 25.36 16.70 8.19
N GLN A 30 24.79 15.56 8.60
CA GLN A 30 24.73 14.39 7.77
C GLN A 30 23.83 14.78 6.59
N SER A 31 24.47 15.02 5.44
CA SER A 31 23.79 14.98 4.15
C SER A 31 22.95 13.72 4.16
N GLY A 32 21.63 13.84 3.98
CA GLY A 32 20.72 12.71 4.00
C GLY A 32 21.27 11.60 3.12
N ASP A 33 21.18 10.37 3.58
CA ASP A 33 21.63 9.20 2.83
C ASP A 33 21.14 9.31 1.39
N GLU A 34 22.04 9.23 0.41
CA GLU A 34 21.69 9.34 -1.01
C GLU A 34 20.75 8.21 -1.48
N GLN A 35 20.54 7.19 -0.66
CA GLN A 35 19.70 6.03 -0.91
C GLN A 35 19.16 5.42 0.40
N PHE A 36 18.01 4.74 0.29
CA PHE A 36 17.42 3.97 1.38
C PHE A 36 17.06 2.56 0.90
N GLN A 37 16.65 1.68 1.81
CA GLN A 37 16.27 0.30 1.50
C GLN A 37 14.75 0.15 1.52
N HIS A 38 14.21 -0.58 0.53
CA HIS A 38 12.83 -1.02 0.49
C HIS A 38 12.78 -2.54 0.57
N THR A 39 12.02 -3.09 1.52
CA THR A 39 11.74 -4.52 1.59
C THR A 39 10.56 -4.84 0.67
N ILE A 40 10.77 -5.71 -0.31
CA ILE A 40 9.78 -6.07 -1.31
C ILE A 40 8.67 -6.88 -0.65
N GLU A 41 7.43 -6.44 -0.83
CA GLU A 41 6.25 -7.20 -0.42
C GLU A 41 5.74 -8.07 -1.57
N ARG A 42 5.02 -9.16 -1.23
CA ARG A 42 4.44 -10.07 -2.23
C ARG A 42 3.47 -9.31 -3.16
N GLY A 43 3.62 -9.54 -4.46
CA GLY A 43 2.81 -8.87 -5.49
C GLY A 43 3.34 -7.51 -5.95
N GLN A 44 4.34 -6.93 -5.29
CA GLN A 44 4.97 -5.70 -5.77
C GLN A 44 5.81 -5.95 -7.01
N THR A 45 5.85 -4.93 -7.88
CA THR A 45 6.71 -4.89 -9.09
C THR A 45 7.72 -3.75 -8.98
N VAL A 46 8.82 -3.83 -9.72
CA VAL A 46 9.81 -2.72 -9.78
C VAL A 46 9.14 -1.43 -10.24
N TYR A 47 8.19 -1.52 -11.18
CA TYR A 47 7.40 -0.36 -11.64
C TYR A 47 6.58 0.26 -10.50
N ALA A 48 5.83 -0.55 -9.74
CA ALA A 48 5.03 -0.06 -8.62
C ALA A 48 5.91 0.57 -7.53
N ILE A 49 7.08 -0.02 -7.23
CA ILE A 49 8.04 0.52 -6.27
C ILE A 49 8.62 1.84 -6.79
N ALA A 50 9.00 1.92 -8.08
CA ALA A 50 9.48 3.16 -8.69
C ALA A 50 8.43 4.28 -8.60
N THR A 51 7.18 3.99 -8.95
CA THR A 51 6.06 4.93 -8.86
C THR A 51 5.78 5.36 -7.41
N MET A 52 5.81 4.42 -6.46
CA MET A 52 5.60 4.68 -5.03
C MET A 52 6.57 5.73 -4.46
N TYR A 53 7.82 5.71 -4.93
CA TYR A 53 8.88 6.62 -4.48
C TYR A 53 9.16 7.74 -5.49
N GLY A 54 8.45 7.77 -6.61
CA GLY A 54 8.62 8.77 -7.67
C GLY A 54 9.99 8.76 -8.32
N VAL A 55 10.67 7.63 -8.38
CA VAL A 55 11.97 7.41 -9.03
C VAL A 55 11.78 6.68 -10.36
N SER A 56 12.80 6.70 -11.23
CA SER A 56 12.73 5.92 -12.47
C SER A 56 13.02 4.44 -12.20
N VAL A 57 12.41 3.57 -13.02
CA VAL A 57 12.71 2.12 -13.01
C VAL A 57 14.19 1.87 -13.31
N ASP A 58 14.79 2.67 -14.21
CA ASP A 58 16.20 2.56 -14.58
C ASP A 58 17.13 2.91 -13.41
N ASP A 59 16.76 3.86 -12.56
CA ASP A 59 17.53 4.18 -11.35
C ASP A 59 17.54 3.02 -10.37
N ILE A 60 16.39 2.33 -10.20
CA ILE A 60 16.32 1.12 -9.38
C ILE A 60 17.19 0.02 -9.98
N TYR A 61 17.12 -0.22 -11.29
CA TYR A 61 17.95 -1.22 -11.96
C TYR A 61 19.43 -0.92 -11.85
N ARG A 62 19.83 0.36 -11.96
CA ARG A 62 21.22 0.78 -11.80
C ARG A 62 21.76 0.48 -10.40
N LEU A 63 20.98 0.68 -9.36
CA LEU A 63 21.37 0.39 -7.98
C LEU A 63 21.25 -1.10 -7.63
N ASN A 64 20.44 -1.87 -8.39
CA ASN A 64 20.13 -3.28 -8.14
C ASN A 64 20.14 -4.07 -9.46
N PRO A 65 21.32 -4.32 -10.07
CA PRO A 65 21.38 -4.91 -11.43
C PRO A 65 20.62 -6.21 -11.60
N GLY A 66 20.58 -7.09 -10.57
CA GLY A 66 19.84 -8.36 -10.62
C GLY A 66 18.32 -8.23 -10.60
N SER A 67 17.78 -7.03 -10.36
CA SER A 67 16.32 -6.82 -10.33
C SER A 67 15.66 -6.76 -11.72
N LYS A 68 16.45 -6.74 -12.80
CA LYS A 68 15.96 -6.84 -14.19
C LYS A 68 15.39 -8.22 -14.51
N GLU A 69 16.00 -9.26 -13.98
CA GLU A 69 15.55 -10.65 -14.15
C GLU A 69 14.30 -10.95 -13.33
N GLY A 70 14.08 -10.18 -12.24
CA GLY A 70 12.93 -10.29 -11.35
C GLY A 70 13.27 -9.85 -9.92
N ILE A 71 12.22 -9.64 -9.14
CA ILE A 71 12.35 -9.32 -7.71
C ILE A 71 11.62 -10.38 -6.88
N LYS A 72 12.11 -10.63 -5.66
CA LYS A 72 11.53 -11.63 -4.75
C LYS A 72 11.01 -10.94 -3.50
N ALA A 73 9.82 -11.36 -3.02
CA ALA A 73 9.27 -10.92 -1.75
C ALA A 73 10.25 -11.21 -0.60
N GLY A 74 10.33 -10.29 0.37
CA GLY A 74 11.27 -10.36 1.49
C GLY A 74 12.70 -9.90 1.17
N ALA A 75 13.10 -9.81 -0.11
CA ALA A 75 14.37 -9.21 -0.49
C ALA A 75 14.33 -7.68 -0.37
N THR A 76 15.49 -7.03 -0.38
CA THR A 76 15.61 -5.57 -0.28
C THR A 76 16.14 -4.97 -1.57
N LEU A 77 15.56 -3.83 -1.97
CA LEU A 77 16.05 -2.98 -3.03
C LEU A 77 16.63 -1.69 -2.46
N ARG A 78 17.74 -1.23 -3.02
CA ARG A 78 18.28 0.11 -2.79
C ARG A 78 17.53 1.10 -3.67
N ILE A 79 16.94 2.12 -3.07
CA ILE A 79 16.16 3.16 -3.74
C ILE A 79 16.88 4.50 -3.56
N PRO A 80 17.08 5.31 -4.62
CA PRO A 80 17.71 6.60 -4.47
C PRO A 80 16.78 7.58 -3.71
N GLN A 81 17.33 8.37 -2.79
CA GLN A 81 16.62 9.52 -2.25
C GLN A 81 16.46 10.56 -3.37
N ARG A 82 15.28 11.18 -3.44
CA ARG A 82 15.10 12.33 -4.32
C ARG A 82 15.68 13.57 -3.63
N THR A 83 16.68 14.17 -4.24
CA THR A 83 17.11 15.52 -3.89
C THR A 83 16.38 16.50 -4.82
N SER A 84 16.07 17.70 -4.31
CA SER A 84 15.28 18.75 -4.98
C SER A 84 15.74 19.12 -6.41
N SER A 85 16.88 18.61 -6.87
CA SER A 85 17.50 18.91 -8.15
C SER A 85 17.19 17.91 -9.28
N THR A 86 16.42 16.83 -9.08
CA THR A 86 16.33 15.71 -10.04
C THR A 86 14.91 15.44 -10.56
N THR A 87 14.03 16.43 -10.66
CA THR A 87 12.66 16.19 -11.12
C THR A 87 12.48 16.38 -12.63
N SER A 88 12.17 15.30 -13.34
CA SER A 88 11.61 15.33 -14.70
C SER A 88 10.13 15.80 -14.75
N SER A 89 9.43 15.90 -13.62
CA SER A 89 8.01 16.28 -13.54
C SER A 89 7.72 17.62 -12.84
N GLY A 90 8.74 18.40 -12.43
CA GLY A 90 8.55 19.76 -11.92
C GLY A 90 7.89 19.88 -10.53
N LYS A 91 7.52 18.79 -9.86
CA LYS A 91 7.04 18.81 -8.46
C LYS A 91 8.13 18.27 -7.53
N GLU A 92 8.58 19.08 -6.57
CA GLU A 92 9.46 18.63 -5.50
C GLU A 92 8.73 17.62 -4.62
N ASP A 93 9.41 16.51 -4.28
CA ASP A 93 8.88 15.56 -3.30
C ASP A 93 9.09 16.17 -1.90
N PRO A 94 8.04 16.47 -1.12
CA PRO A 94 8.18 17.09 0.19
C PRO A 94 8.68 16.14 1.28
N TYR A 95 9.05 14.90 0.93
CA TYR A 95 9.39 13.86 1.89
C TYR A 95 10.82 13.32 1.70
N THR A 96 11.45 13.00 2.82
CA THR A 96 12.59 12.08 2.90
C THR A 96 12.08 10.70 3.30
N TYR A 97 12.59 9.65 2.68
CA TYR A 97 12.20 8.27 3.02
C TYR A 97 13.22 7.67 3.99
N HIS A 98 12.72 7.01 5.02
CA HIS A 98 13.53 6.34 6.03
C HIS A 98 13.08 4.90 6.22
N THR A 99 14.05 3.95 6.18
CA THR A 99 13.79 2.55 6.50
C THR A 99 14.09 2.31 7.97
N ILE A 100 13.06 1.94 8.72
CA ILE A 100 13.13 1.71 10.18
C ILE A 100 14.18 0.65 10.48
N GLN A 101 15.13 0.98 11.35
CA GLN A 101 16.19 0.09 11.81
C GLN A 101 15.80 -0.65 13.10
N SER A 102 16.61 -1.66 13.46
CA SER A 102 16.38 -2.40 14.72
C SER A 102 16.52 -1.46 15.91
N LYS A 103 15.55 -1.50 16.83
CA LYS A 103 15.51 -0.69 18.06
C LYS A 103 15.32 0.81 17.86
N GLU A 104 15.03 1.28 16.66
CA GLU A 104 14.60 2.67 16.46
C GLU A 104 13.21 2.90 17.07
N THR A 105 12.99 4.10 17.59
CA THR A 105 11.71 4.57 18.12
C THR A 105 11.23 5.78 17.33
N LEU A 106 9.92 6.03 17.33
CA LEU A 106 9.35 7.22 16.70
C LEU A 106 9.95 8.51 17.30
N TYR A 107 10.20 8.49 18.61
CA TYR A 107 10.89 9.58 19.31
C TYR A 107 12.29 9.84 18.74
N ALA A 108 13.10 8.78 18.60
CA ALA A 108 14.46 8.91 18.07
C ALA A 108 14.46 9.46 16.63
N LEU A 109 13.49 9.03 15.80
CA LEU A 109 13.35 9.55 14.44
C LEU A 109 12.88 11.01 14.42
N SER A 110 11.94 11.39 15.28
CA SER A 110 11.49 12.77 15.45
C SER A 110 12.66 13.70 15.79
N MET A 111 13.52 13.29 16.72
CA MET A 111 14.72 14.04 17.10
C MET A 111 15.77 14.07 15.98
N ARG A 112 16.05 12.92 15.35
CA ARG A 112 17.06 12.80 14.28
C ARG A 112 16.76 13.71 13.09
N TYR A 113 15.49 13.78 12.67
CA TYR A 113 15.06 14.56 11.51
C TYR A 113 14.58 15.97 11.87
N ASN A 114 14.54 16.30 13.15
CA ASN A 114 14.02 17.56 13.69
C ASN A 114 12.57 17.84 13.20
N VAL A 115 11.73 16.80 13.21
CA VAL A 115 10.34 16.83 12.76
C VAL A 115 9.45 16.36 13.91
N PRO A 116 8.38 17.09 14.26
CA PRO A 116 7.44 16.64 15.28
C PRO A 116 6.88 15.25 14.95
N ALA A 117 6.82 14.36 15.93
CA ALA A 117 6.33 13.00 15.74
C ALA A 117 4.90 12.95 15.19
N LYS A 118 4.04 13.92 15.57
CA LYS A 118 2.69 14.08 15.01
C LYS A 118 2.69 14.28 13.50
N ASP A 119 3.67 15.00 12.95
CA ASP A 119 3.79 15.26 11.52
C ASP A 119 4.30 14.02 10.77
N ILE A 120 5.20 13.26 11.39
CA ILE A 120 5.62 11.94 10.86
C ILE A 120 4.42 11.00 10.79
N VAL A 121 3.60 10.91 11.85
CA VAL A 121 2.39 10.07 11.86
C VAL A 121 1.38 10.56 10.83
N ALA A 122 1.17 11.88 10.71
CA ALA A 122 0.26 12.46 9.73
C ALA A 122 0.68 12.18 8.28
N ALA A 123 1.99 12.17 7.99
CA ALA A 123 2.53 11.80 6.69
C ALA A 123 2.41 10.29 6.38
N ASN A 124 2.16 9.47 7.40
CA ASN A 124 2.07 8.02 7.34
C ASN A 124 0.78 7.51 7.99
N PRO A 125 -0.40 7.68 7.35
CA PRO A 125 -1.69 7.31 7.96
C PRO A 125 -1.83 5.82 8.33
N GLY A 126 -1.00 4.96 7.75
CA GLY A 126 -0.93 3.53 8.08
C GLY A 126 0.02 3.18 9.22
N LEU A 127 0.70 4.18 9.80
CA LEU A 127 1.67 3.94 10.86
C LEU A 127 0.97 3.62 12.19
N SER A 128 1.41 2.55 12.82
CA SER A 128 0.92 2.04 14.10
C SER A 128 2.02 1.22 14.77
N ALA A 129 1.82 0.78 16.01
CA ALA A 129 2.77 -0.10 16.67
C ALA A 129 3.03 -1.41 15.91
N SER A 130 2.03 -1.93 15.19
CA SER A 130 2.17 -3.14 14.38
C SER A 130 2.89 -2.93 13.05
N THR A 131 2.89 -1.69 12.52
CA THR A 131 3.54 -1.35 11.23
C THR A 131 4.85 -0.58 11.40
N PHE A 132 5.14 -0.05 12.60
CA PHE A 132 6.44 0.53 12.95
C PHE A 132 7.46 -0.57 13.25
N GLN A 133 7.90 -1.27 12.20
CA GLN A 133 8.78 -2.43 12.31
C GLN A 133 10.04 -2.27 11.47
N LYS A 134 11.12 -2.92 11.90
CA LYS A 134 12.39 -2.98 11.14
C LYS A 134 12.13 -3.38 9.69
N GLY A 135 12.74 -2.67 8.76
CA GLY A 135 12.64 -2.92 7.32
C GLY A 135 11.44 -2.24 6.64
N ARG A 136 10.50 -1.69 7.40
CA ARG A 136 9.42 -0.86 6.85
C ARG A 136 9.91 0.55 6.56
N THR A 137 9.44 1.12 5.45
CA THR A 137 9.77 2.51 5.07
C THR A 137 8.68 3.46 5.54
N ILE A 138 9.09 4.64 5.99
CA ILE A 138 8.21 5.75 6.35
C ILE A 138 8.62 7.03 5.63
N ARG A 139 7.67 7.95 5.45
CA ARG A 139 7.88 9.32 4.97
C ARG A 139 8.19 10.25 6.13
N ILE A 140 9.21 11.05 5.99
CA ILE A 140 9.58 12.13 6.91
C ILE A 140 9.38 13.45 6.18
N PRO A 141 8.51 14.38 6.61
CA PRO A 141 8.36 15.69 5.99
C PRO A 141 9.65 16.50 5.98
N GLN A 142 10.03 17.08 4.84
CA GLN A 142 11.22 17.92 4.74
C GLN A 142 10.98 19.33 5.30
N THR A 143 9.73 19.81 5.18
CA THR A 143 9.29 21.08 5.75
C THR A 143 8.14 20.81 6.71
N PRO A 144 8.41 20.56 8.00
CA PRO A 144 7.37 20.33 8.99
C PRO A 144 6.55 21.62 9.20
N ALA A 145 5.24 21.44 9.47
CA ALA A 145 4.32 22.56 9.75
C ALA A 145 4.75 23.40 10.95
N GLU A 146 5.36 22.74 11.94
CA GLU A 146 5.99 23.36 13.09
C GLU A 146 7.38 22.72 13.28
N ARG A 147 8.41 23.51 13.33
CA ARG A 147 9.73 23.00 13.75
C ARG A 147 9.72 22.75 15.25
N LEU A 148 10.45 21.73 15.69
CA LEU A 148 10.72 21.58 17.11
C LEU A 148 11.41 22.86 17.60
N PRO A 149 11.02 23.40 18.79
CA PRO A 149 11.60 24.64 19.31
C PRO A 149 13.11 24.53 19.35
N GLN A 150 13.78 25.43 18.63
CA GLN A 150 15.22 25.56 18.74
C GLN A 150 15.54 26.42 19.96
N THR A 151 16.62 26.12 20.61
CA THR A 151 17.13 26.90 21.72
C THR A 151 17.40 28.34 21.27
N GLU A 152 16.56 29.30 21.66
CA GLU A 152 16.83 30.72 21.43
C GLU A 152 17.81 31.21 22.49
N THR A 153 18.95 31.72 22.05
CA THR A 153 19.88 32.44 22.92
C THR A 153 19.35 33.85 23.07
N LYS A 154 18.76 34.18 24.21
CA LYS A 154 18.40 35.55 24.54
C LYS A 154 19.57 36.19 25.25
N THR A 155 20.01 37.31 24.72
CA THR A 155 21.01 38.17 25.36
C THR A 155 20.34 38.90 26.50
N VAL A 156 20.70 38.59 27.73
CA VAL A 156 20.18 39.27 28.92
C VAL A 156 21.19 40.30 29.38
N GLU A 157 20.77 41.57 29.43
CA GLU A 157 21.57 42.66 30.01
C GLU A 157 21.54 42.53 31.53
N LYS A 158 22.69 42.18 32.12
CA LYS A 158 22.91 42.21 33.57
C LYS A 158 23.81 43.39 33.92
N THR A 159 23.74 43.90 35.13
CA THR A 159 24.66 44.93 35.63
C THR A 159 25.58 44.33 36.68
N MET A 160 26.87 44.65 36.62
CA MET A 160 27.83 44.34 37.66
C MET A 160 28.25 45.63 38.41
N ASN A 161 28.46 45.49 39.72
CA ASN A 161 28.99 46.62 40.51
C ASN A 161 30.50 46.72 40.33
N TYR A 162 30.94 47.89 39.96
CA TYR A 162 32.36 48.21 39.81
C TYR A 162 32.77 49.37 40.71
N THR A 163 33.82 49.21 41.52
CA THR A 163 34.34 50.26 42.34
C THR A 163 35.43 51.05 41.58
N VAL A 164 35.23 52.36 41.41
CA VAL A 164 36.14 53.25 40.67
C VAL A 164 37.46 53.33 41.36
N GLU A 165 38.56 53.11 40.64
CA GLU A 165 39.89 53.17 41.15
C GLU A 165 40.42 54.62 41.15
N ARG A 166 41.58 54.87 41.93
CA ARG A 166 42.21 56.18 41.94
C ARG A 166 42.74 56.61 40.56
N LYS A 167 42.43 57.84 40.15
CA LYS A 167 42.80 58.44 38.84
C LYS A 167 42.02 57.81 37.61
N GLU A 168 40.98 57.03 37.80
CA GLU A 168 40.13 56.65 36.69
C GLU A 168 39.24 57.81 36.26
N THR A 169 38.98 57.85 34.95
CA THR A 169 38.06 58.80 34.33
C THR A 169 36.90 58.07 33.68
N LEU A 170 35.78 58.75 33.50
CA LEU A 170 34.61 58.16 32.82
C LEU A 170 35.00 57.55 31.48
N TYR A 171 35.84 58.22 30.72
CA TYR A 171 36.36 57.75 29.44
C TYR A 171 37.10 56.40 29.55
N ARG A 172 37.99 56.26 30.56
CA ARG A 172 38.76 55.04 30.78
C ARG A 172 37.85 53.88 31.19
N ILE A 173 36.85 54.12 32.02
CA ILE A 173 35.84 53.10 32.43
C ILE A 173 35.06 52.68 31.24
N CYS A 174 34.54 53.63 30.43
CA CYS A 174 33.80 53.28 29.20
C CYS A 174 34.64 52.42 28.26
N ARG A 175 35.89 52.69 28.09
CA ARG A 175 36.80 51.94 27.23
C ARG A 175 37.14 50.56 27.82
N LYS A 176 37.35 50.49 29.15
CA LYS A 176 37.64 49.22 29.87
C LYS A 176 36.56 48.21 29.76
N PHE A 177 35.31 48.65 29.80
CA PHE A 177 34.13 47.80 29.76
C PHE A 177 33.37 47.83 28.44
N ASN A 178 33.89 48.51 27.43
CA ASN A 178 33.28 48.67 26.10
C ASN A 178 31.82 49.17 26.14
N VAL A 179 31.55 50.16 27.00
CA VAL A 179 30.22 50.73 27.22
C VAL A 179 30.22 52.20 26.83
N SER A 180 29.10 52.70 26.28
CA SER A 180 28.96 54.11 25.95
C SER A 180 28.84 54.98 27.22
N SER A 181 29.38 56.19 27.16
CA SER A 181 29.28 57.16 28.30
C SER A 181 27.79 57.52 28.57
N VAL A 182 26.96 57.54 27.55
CA VAL A 182 25.52 57.81 27.67
C VAL A 182 24.81 56.69 28.43
N GLU A 183 25.10 55.45 28.12
CA GLU A 183 24.51 54.29 28.76
C GLU A 183 24.99 54.13 30.20
N LEU A 184 26.32 54.33 30.43
CA LEU A 184 26.89 54.26 31.77
C LEU A 184 26.33 55.36 32.67
N THR A 185 26.12 56.58 32.14
CA THR A 185 25.49 57.70 32.87
C THR A 185 23.99 57.49 33.10
N ARG A 186 23.31 56.80 32.18
CA ARG A 186 21.91 56.41 32.34
C ARG A 186 21.71 55.44 33.51
N LEU A 187 22.62 54.46 33.65
CA LEU A 187 22.59 53.48 34.74
C LEU A 187 23.08 54.06 36.06
N ASN A 188 23.88 55.13 36.03
CA ASN A 188 24.51 55.78 37.19
C ASN A 188 24.37 57.29 37.05
N PRO A 189 23.22 57.89 37.39
CA PRO A 189 22.99 59.34 37.23
C PRO A 189 23.99 60.23 37.98
N GLU A 190 24.57 59.70 39.06
CA GLU A 190 25.57 60.34 39.87
C GLU A 190 26.89 60.71 39.10
N LEU A 191 27.15 59.96 38.00
CA LEU A 191 28.33 60.25 37.13
C LEU A 191 28.25 61.59 36.38
N ARG A 192 27.04 62.22 36.33
CA ARG A 192 26.86 63.58 35.79
C ARG A 192 27.71 64.66 36.56
N ASN A 193 27.95 64.36 37.85
CA ASN A 193 28.75 65.25 38.73
C ASN A 193 30.25 64.88 38.76
N GLY A 194 30.67 64.03 37.84
CA GLY A 194 32.06 63.56 37.74
C GLY A 194 32.30 62.24 38.47
N VAL A 195 33.38 61.57 38.07
CA VAL A 195 33.83 60.28 38.62
C VAL A 195 34.77 60.52 39.80
N ARG A 196 34.55 59.81 40.93
CA ARG A 196 35.44 59.87 42.13
C ARG A 196 35.89 58.46 42.51
N ALA A 197 37.13 58.34 42.92
CA ALA A 197 37.70 57.12 43.46
C ALA A 197 36.85 56.59 44.64
N GLY A 198 36.58 55.32 44.67
CA GLY A 198 35.73 54.65 45.67
C GLY A 198 34.20 54.65 45.35
N MET A 199 33.78 55.38 44.33
CA MET A 199 32.35 55.23 43.86
C MET A 199 32.12 53.82 43.37
N VAL A 200 30.94 53.26 43.74
CA VAL A 200 30.47 52.00 43.20
C VAL A 200 29.42 52.30 42.10
N ILE A 201 29.75 51.94 40.89
CA ILE A 201 28.93 52.19 39.72
C ILE A 201 28.45 50.85 39.12
N ARG A 202 27.26 50.84 38.50
CA ARG A 202 26.68 49.70 37.79
C ARG A 202 27.14 49.74 36.33
N ILE A 203 27.81 48.67 35.92
CA ILE A 203 28.28 48.50 34.55
C ILE A 203 27.40 47.47 33.85
N PRO A 204 26.85 47.77 32.66
CA PRO A 204 26.10 46.75 31.90
C PRO A 204 27.07 45.68 31.41
N VAL A 205 26.75 44.43 31.67
CA VAL A 205 27.48 43.25 31.20
C VAL A 205 26.51 42.41 30.39
N THR A 206 26.85 42.22 29.13
CA THR A 206 26.09 41.32 28.26
C THR A 206 26.48 39.88 28.64
N SER A 207 25.58 39.14 29.28
CA SER A 207 25.74 37.71 29.43
C SER A 207 24.81 37.01 28.44
N GLU A 208 25.36 36.14 27.63
CA GLU A 208 24.58 35.19 26.86
C GLU A 208 24.07 34.13 27.84
N GLU A 209 22.89 34.33 28.37
CA GLU A 209 22.18 33.27 29.06
C GLU A 209 21.35 32.52 27.99
N THR A 210 21.69 31.26 27.79
CA THR A 210 20.86 30.35 27.08
C THR A 210 19.61 30.08 27.95
N ILE A 211 18.57 30.90 27.77
CA ILE A 211 17.30 30.63 28.39
C ILE A 211 16.71 29.50 27.59
N MET A 212 16.84 28.27 28.10
CA MET A 212 15.97 27.19 27.69
C MET A 212 14.59 27.56 28.19
N GLU A 213 13.80 28.29 27.40
CA GLU A 213 12.35 28.14 27.50
C GLU A 213 12.09 26.69 27.09
N ALA A 214 12.06 25.81 28.08
CA ALA A 214 11.67 24.44 27.89
C ALA A 214 10.19 24.45 27.54
N VAL A 215 9.87 24.66 26.26
CA VAL A 215 8.65 24.09 25.70
C VAL A 215 8.85 22.60 25.97
N ALA A 216 8.06 22.07 26.88
CA ALA A 216 8.18 20.69 27.34
C ALA A 216 8.16 19.80 26.10
N GLN A 217 9.34 19.28 25.70
CA GLN A 217 9.40 18.31 24.61
C GLN A 217 8.60 17.11 25.09
N PRO A 218 7.68 16.58 24.26
CA PRO A 218 6.91 15.43 24.66
C PRO A 218 7.88 14.31 25.03
N SER A 219 7.60 13.60 26.12
CA SER A 219 8.41 12.48 26.57
C SER A 219 8.44 11.38 25.51
N GLU A 220 9.46 10.53 25.54
CA GLU A 220 9.54 9.37 24.65
C GLU A 220 8.29 8.49 24.75
N HIS A 221 7.74 8.35 25.95
CA HIS A 221 6.50 7.59 26.20
C HIS A 221 5.30 8.22 25.48
N GLU A 222 5.12 9.54 25.56
CA GLU A 222 4.02 10.24 24.87
C GLU A 222 4.15 10.15 23.36
N VAL A 223 5.35 10.32 22.82
CA VAL A 223 5.61 10.20 21.37
C VAL A 223 5.32 8.79 20.88
N ASN A 224 5.82 7.78 21.57
CA ASN A 224 5.60 6.39 21.16
C ASN A 224 4.14 5.96 21.38
N ALA A 225 3.40 6.60 22.30
CA ALA A 225 1.97 6.38 22.48
C ALA A 225 1.14 6.79 21.25
N LEU A 226 1.63 7.71 20.40
CA LEU A 226 0.96 8.07 19.14
C LEU A 226 0.75 6.88 18.20
N LEU A 227 1.64 5.88 18.26
CA LEU A 227 1.52 4.64 17.48
C LEU A 227 0.38 3.73 17.98
N ASN A 228 -0.04 3.90 19.23
CA ASN A 228 -1.07 3.10 19.88
C ASN A 228 -2.40 3.84 20.07
N THR A 229 -2.48 5.09 19.59
CA THR A 229 -3.71 5.89 19.74
C THR A 229 -4.85 5.21 19.00
N PRO A 230 -5.90 4.71 19.68
CA PRO A 230 -7.07 4.18 19.02
C PRO A 230 -7.70 5.28 18.17
N LYS A 231 -8.00 5.00 16.92
CA LYS A 231 -8.83 5.91 16.14
C LYS A 231 -10.26 5.80 16.67
N ASP A 232 -10.78 6.89 17.19
CA ASP A 232 -12.14 6.95 17.69
C ASP A 232 -13.13 6.53 16.58
N ILE A 233 -14.17 5.81 16.98
CA ILE A 233 -15.26 5.44 16.08
C ILE A 233 -16.09 6.71 15.84
N ASP A 234 -15.84 7.35 14.71
CA ASP A 234 -16.62 8.50 14.26
C ASP A 234 -17.95 8.03 13.66
N ARG A 235 -18.94 7.80 14.54
CA ARG A 235 -20.26 7.31 14.14
C ARG A 235 -21.03 8.37 13.36
N VAL A 236 -21.31 8.07 12.10
CA VAL A 236 -22.15 8.93 11.26
C VAL A 236 -23.64 8.58 11.45
N LYS A 237 -24.47 9.60 11.64
CA LYS A 237 -25.93 9.43 11.77
C LYS A 237 -26.59 9.08 10.43
N ARG A 238 -26.03 9.60 9.34
CA ARG A 238 -26.46 9.38 7.95
C ARG A 238 -25.21 9.20 7.10
N ILE A 239 -25.16 8.12 6.32
CA ILE A 239 -24.06 7.89 5.40
C ILE A 239 -24.33 8.67 4.12
N LYS A 240 -23.46 9.63 3.81
CA LYS A 240 -23.49 10.39 2.55
C LYS A 240 -22.57 9.72 1.55
N MET A 241 -23.14 9.24 0.44
CA MET A 241 -22.42 8.51 -0.59
C MET A 241 -22.63 9.16 -1.95
N ALA A 242 -21.57 9.27 -2.74
CA ALA A 242 -21.63 9.72 -4.12
C ALA A 242 -21.22 8.61 -5.09
N LEU A 243 -21.96 8.45 -6.17
CA LEU A 243 -21.68 7.52 -7.26
C LEU A 243 -21.40 8.31 -8.54
N LEU A 244 -20.21 8.18 -9.10
CA LEU A 244 -19.75 8.87 -10.30
C LEU A 244 -19.44 7.84 -11.39
N LEU A 245 -20.35 7.64 -12.36
CA LEU A 245 -20.18 6.66 -13.43
C LEU A 245 -20.55 7.24 -14.80
N PRO A 246 -19.97 6.72 -15.90
CA PRO A 246 -20.27 7.17 -17.26
C PRO A 246 -21.57 6.51 -17.77
N PHE A 247 -22.70 6.97 -17.28
CA PHE A 247 -24.02 6.46 -17.70
C PHE A 247 -24.37 6.82 -19.14
N MET A 248 -23.79 7.91 -19.68
CA MET A 248 -24.06 8.40 -21.03
C MET A 248 -25.56 8.63 -21.28
N ALA A 249 -26.23 9.27 -20.32
CA ALA A 249 -27.71 9.42 -20.31
C ALA A 249 -28.27 10.14 -21.55
N GLY A 250 -27.46 10.94 -22.24
CA GLY A 250 -27.87 11.63 -23.49
C GLY A 250 -27.60 10.86 -24.77
N GLU A 251 -26.97 9.69 -24.72
CA GLU A 251 -26.63 8.89 -25.92
C GLU A 251 -27.72 7.86 -26.22
N GLN A 252 -28.16 7.83 -27.49
CA GLN A 252 -29.12 6.83 -28.00
C GLN A 252 -28.57 6.20 -29.29
N PRO A 253 -28.53 4.86 -29.44
CA PRO A 253 -28.84 3.85 -28.42
C PRO A 253 -27.77 3.79 -27.30
N GLN A 254 -28.17 3.33 -26.13
CA GLN A 254 -27.25 3.12 -25.00
C GLN A 254 -26.17 2.11 -25.38
N SER A 255 -24.91 2.43 -25.12
CA SER A 255 -23.80 1.52 -25.36
C SER A 255 -23.82 0.33 -24.39
N ALA A 256 -23.29 -0.83 -24.81
CA ALA A 256 -23.14 -1.99 -23.93
C ALA A 256 -22.27 -1.67 -22.70
N ALA A 257 -21.33 -0.74 -22.83
CA ALA A 257 -20.50 -0.31 -21.70
C ALA A 257 -21.31 0.49 -20.68
N SER A 258 -22.10 1.49 -21.11
CA SER A 258 -22.93 2.28 -20.20
C SER A 258 -24.04 1.44 -19.54
N ALA A 259 -24.60 0.47 -20.26
CA ALA A 259 -25.58 -0.47 -19.70
C ALA A 259 -25.03 -1.26 -18.49
N ARG A 260 -23.75 -1.64 -18.51
CA ARG A 260 -23.09 -2.30 -17.36
C ARG A 260 -23.00 -1.39 -16.14
N PHE A 261 -22.72 -0.11 -16.34
CA PHE A 261 -22.65 0.85 -15.24
C PHE A 261 -24.02 1.18 -14.66
N VAL A 262 -25.08 1.18 -15.50
CA VAL A 262 -26.47 1.24 -15.01
C VAL A 262 -26.79 0.01 -14.17
N GLU A 263 -26.42 -1.18 -14.62
CA GLU A 263 -26.63 -2.42 -13.85
C GLU A 263 -25.87 -2.41 -12.51
N TYR A 264 -24.63 -1.86 -12.48
CA TYR A 264 -23.89 -1.67 -11.24
C TYR A 264 -24.64 -0.74 -10.27
N TYR A 265 -25.16 0.38 -10.77
CA TYR A 265 -25.97 1.31 -9.99
C TYR A 265 -27.24 0.66 -9.43
N GLU A 266 -27.96 -0.13 -10.25
CA GLU A 266 -29.14 -0.88 -9.82
C GLU A 266 -28.80 -1.86 -8.68
N GLY A 267 -27.69 -2.55 -8.78
CA GLY A 267 -27.19 -3.40 -7.70
C GLY A 267 -26.84 -2.63 -6.43
N LEU A 268 -26.21 -1.47 -6.57
CA LEU A 268 -25.89 -0.58 -5.44
C LEU A 268 -27.17 -0.09 -4.74
N LEU A 269 -28.24 0.22 -5.49
CA LEU A 269 -29.53 0.58 -4.92
C LEU A 269 -30.15 -0.55 -4.10
N LEU A 270 -29.99 -1.81 -4.51
CA LEU A 270 -30.42 -2.96 -3.71
C LEU A 270 -29.63 -3.08 -2.39
N ALA A 271 -28.34 -2.73 -2.39
CA ALA A 271 -27.55 -2.65 -1.17
C ALA A 271 -28.05 -1.53 -0.25
N VAL A 272 -28.33 -0.35 -0.79
CA VAL A 272 -28.90 0.78 -0.03
C VAL A 272 -30.26 0.40 0.57
N ASP A 273 -31.14 -0.24 -0.18
CA ASP A 273 -32.43 -0.72 0.33
C ASP A 273 -32.26 -1.77 1.46
N SER A 274 -31.31 -2.69 1.29
CA SER A 274 -30.98 -3.68 2.32
C SER A 274 -30.49 -3.02 3.62
N MET A 275 -29.68 -1.98 3.53
CA MET A 275 -29.20 -1.21 4.67
C MET A 275 -30.32 -0.36 5.31
N ARG A 276 -31.19 0.23 4.49
CA ARG A 276 -32.38 0.95 4.94
C ARG A 276 -33.30 0.05 5.78
N LYS A 277 -33.54 -1.18 5.33
CA LYS A 277 -34.32 -2.19 6.08
C LYS A 277 -33.69 -2.55 7.42
N GLN A 278 -32.40 -2.36 7.58
CA GLN A 278 -31.66 -2.53 8.83
C GLN A 278 -31.57 -1.24 9.68
N GLY A 279 -32.31 -0.19 9.30
CA GLY A 279 -32.37 1.09 10.03
C GLY A 279 -31.23 2.05 9.74
N VAL A 280 -30.44 1.84 8.67
CA VAL A 280 -29.35 2.73 8.27
C VAL A 280 -29.87 3.81 7.32
N SER A 281 -29.62 5.08 7.65
CA SER A 281 -29.93 6.19 6.77
C SER A 281 -28.79 6.40 5.77
N VAL A 282 -29.10 6.34 4.48
CA VAL A 282 -28.14 6.57 3.38
C VAL A 282 -28.68 7.69 2.49
N GLU A 283 -27.84 8.66 2.19
CA GLU A 283 -28.05 9.70 1.20
C GLU A 283 -27.13 9.42 0.01
N LEU A 284 -27.72 9.16 -1.15
CA LEU A 284 -26.99 8.80 -2.36
C LEU A 284 -27.13 9.89 -3.41
N SER A 285 -26.01 10.53 -3.77
CA SER A 285 -25.90 11.47 -4.90
C SER A 285 -25.31 10.71 -6.11
N VAL A 286 -25.95 10.87 -7.28
CA VAL A 286 -25.57 10.10 -8.49
C VAL A 286 -25.24 11.07 -9.62
N TYR A 287 -24.08 10.86 -10.25
CA TYR A 287 -23.51 11.75 -11.26
C TYR A 287 -23.14 10.97 -12.53
N ASP A 288 -23.57 11.50 -13.69
CA ASP A 288 -23.14 11.00 -15.00
C ASP A 288 -21.85 11.68 -15.42
N THR A 289 -20.72 11.00 -15.27
CA THR A 289 -19.40 11.56 -15.60
C THR A 289 -19.20 11.82 -17.09
N GLY A 290 -19.95 11.15 -17.96
CA GLY A 290 -19.78 11.27 -19.40
C GLY A 290 -18.37 10.90 -19.86
N LYS A 291 -17.94 11.55 -20.96
CA LYS A 291 -16.57 11.46 -21.50
C LYS A 291 -15.75 12.68 -21.07
N GLY A 292 -14.44 12.48 -20.88
CA GLY A 292 -13.51 13.54 -20.49
C GLY A 292 -13.72 14.03 -19.05
N THR A 293 -13.07 15.12 -18.67
CA THR A 293 -12.95 15.55 -17.28
C THR A 293 -13.85 16.71 -16.87
N GLU A 294 -14.47 17.40 -17.81
CA GLU A 294 -15.14 18.69 -17.54
C GLU A 294 -16.34 18.57 -16.59
N LYS A 295 -17.19 17.55 -16.78
CA LYS A 295 -18.31 17.31 -15.87
C LYS A 295 -17.82 16.99 -14.46
N VAL A 296 -16.78 16.14 -14.33
CA VAL A 296 -16.20 15.79 -13.03
C VAL A 296 -15.66 17.02 -12.33
N LYS A 297 -14.90 17.89 -13.01
CA LYS A 297 -14.42 19.18 -12.46
C LYS A 297 -15.55 20.09 -11.96
N GLN A 298 -16.71 20.06 -12.62
CA GLN A 298 -17.89 20.79 -12.18
C GLN A 298 -18.49 20.19 -10.93
N TYR A 299 -18.72 18.87 -10.90
CA TYR A 299 -19.31 18.15 -9.77
C TYR A 299 -18.47 18.24 -8.50
N LEU A 300 -17.13 18.22 -8.61
CA LEU A 300 -16.22 18.36 -7.47
C LEU A 300 -16.33 19.72 -6.73
N LYS A 301 -17.13 20.67 -7.24
CA LYS A 301 -17.43 21.94 -6.56
C LYS A 301 -18.74 21.90 -5.76
N GLU A 302 -19.51 20.82 -5.83
CA GLU A 302 -20.80 20.70 -5.17
C GLU A 302 -20.62 20.27 -3.71
N ASP A 303 -21.41 20.86 -2.80
CA ASP A 303 -21.39 20.56 -1.37
C ASP A 303 -21.65 19.08 -1.08
N ALA A 304 -22.51 18.42 -1.87
CA ALA A 304 -22.82 17.01 -1.74
C ALA A 304 -21.57 16.10 -1.87
N LEU A 305 -20.56 16.52 -2.64
CA LEU A 305 -19.30 15.80 -2.77
C LEU A 305 -18.32 16.15 -1.65
N THR A 306 -18.24 17.41 -1.24
CA THR A 306 -17.33 17.81 -0.14
C THR A 306 -17.75 17.24 1.21
N GLU A 307 -19.05 16.97 1.40
CA GLU A 307 -19.60 16.38 2.62
C GLU A 307 -19.75 14.85 2.55
N ALA A 308 -19.37 14.22 1.45
CA ALA A 308 -19.49 12.78 1.28
C ALA A 308 -18.57 12.02 2.26
N ASN A 309 -19.08 10.93 2.82
CA ASN A 309 -18.26 9.96 3.55
C ASN A 309 -17.55 9.00 2.58
N LEU A 310 -18.16 8.76 1.41
CA LEU A 310 -17.76 7.75 0.45
C LEU A 310 -18.05 8.21 -0.98
N ILE A 311 -17.05 8.11 -1.85
CA ILE A 311 -17.18 8.29 -3.30
C ILE A 311 -16.91 6.96 -3.99
N ILE A 312 -17.75 6.53 -4.93
CA ILE A 312 -17.59 5.31 -5.73
C ILE A 312 -17.54 5.68 -7.22
N GLY A 313 -16.62 5.11 -7.96
CA GLY A 313 -16.40 5.38 -9.39
C GLY A 313 -15.05 6.12 -9.52
N ALA A 314 -14.66 6.78 -10.57
CA ALA A 314 -15.06 6.73 -11.94
C ALA A 314 -14.50 5.48 -12.68
N VAL A 315 -14.34 5.60 -14.02
CA VAL A 315 -13.82 4.49 -14.86
C VAL A 315 -12.58 4.93 -15.65
N GLN A 316 -12.54 6.16 -16.13
CA GLN A 316 -11.44 6.69 -16.92
C GLN A 316 -10.32 7.19 -16.00
N ASN A 317 -9.07 6.89 -16.34
CA ASN A 317 -7.91 7.21 -15.47
C ASN A 317 -7.75 8.71 -15.17
N ASP A 318 -8.03 9.57 -16.15
CA ASP A 318 -7.99 11.04 -15.98
C ASP A 318 -9.08 11.55 -15.02
N GLN A 319 -10.27 10.94 -15.02
CA GLN A 319 -11.32 11.22 -14.05
C GLN A 319 -10.97 10.66 -12.66
N ILE A 320 -10.38 9.45 -12.61
CA ILE A 320 -9.95 8.80 -11.36
C ILE A 320 -8.94 9.69 -10.64
N GLY A 321 -7.90 10.19 -11.34
CA GLY A 321 -6.88 11.05 -10.76
C GLY A 321 -7.46 12.33 -10.14
N LEU A 322 -8.40 13.00 -10.83
CA LEU A 322 -9.06 14.20 -10.29
C LEU A 322 -9.85 13.91 -9.01
N ILE A 323 -10.59 12.81 -8.99
CA ILE A 323 -11.37 12.40 -7.81
C ILE A 323 -10.44 11.94 -6.69
N ALA A 324 -9.33 11.28 -7.02
CA ALA A 324 -8.32 10.85 -6.06
C ALA A 324 -7.69 12.05 -5.32
N ASP A 325 -7.28 13.10 -6.06
CA ASP A 325 -6.75 14.33 -5.48
C ASP A 325 -7.79 15.02 -4.57
N PHE A 326 -9.03 15.11 -5.03
CA PHE A 326 -10.14 15.66 -4.25
C PHE A 326 -10.41 14.87 -2.97
N ALA A 327 -10.48 13.54 -3.07
CA ALA A 327 -10.71 12.66 -1.94
C ALA A 327 -9.59 12.74 -0.89
N GLN A 328 -8.33 12.88 -1.34
CA GLN A 328 -7.19 13.10 -0.46
C GLN A 328 -7.28 14.44 0.28
N GLN A 329 -7.62 15.51 -0.43
CA GLN A 329 -7.74 16.85 0.15
C GLN A 329 -8.85 16.92 1.20
N HIS A 330 -10.00 16.29 0.93
CA HIS A 330 -11.17 16.32 1.81
C HIS A 330 -11.25 15.13 2.78
N LYS A 331 -10.27 14.19 2.75
CA LYS A 331 -10.22 12.97 3.58
C LYS A 331 -11.44 12.06 3.39
N ILE A 332 -11.98 11.99 2.17
CA ILE A 332 -13.14 11.19 1.79
C ILE A 332 -12.66 9.81 1.32
N LYS A 333 -13.35 8.73 1.70
CA LYS A 333 -13.03 7.38 1.21
C LYS A 333 -13.41 7.27 -0.26
N TYR A 334 -12.45 6.85 -1.09
CA TYR A 334 -12.62 6.75 -2.53
C TYR A 334 -12.49 5.30 -3.01
N ILE A 335 -13.58 4.75 -3.54
CA ILE A 335 -13.68 3.37 -4.00
C ILE A 335 -13.57 3.32 -5.51
N ILE A 336 -12.60 2.55 -6.01
CA ILE A 336 -12.36 2.33 -7.44
C ILE A 336 -12.74 0.89 -7.78
N PRO A 337 -13.94 0.63 -8.36
CA PRO A 337 -14.46 -0.74 -8.46
C PRO A 337 -13.97 -1.51 -9.69
N PHE A 338 -13.55 -0.84 -10.79
CA PHE A 338 -13.47 -1.51 -12.10
C PHE A 338 -12.06 -1.75 -12.60
N THR A 339 -11.13 -0.82 -12.40
CA THR A 339 -9.76 -0.98 -12.91
C THR A 339 -8.90 -1.82 -11.99
N SER A 340 -8.07 -2.70 -12.58
CA SER A 340 -6.97 -3.39 -11.90
C SER A 340 -5.64 -2.60 -11.99
N LYS A 341 -5.64 -1.45 -12.68
CA LYS A 341 -4.47 -0.60 -12.89
C LYS A 341 -4.79 0.79 -12.39
N ASN A 342 -4.24 1.16 -11.25
CA ASN A 342 -4.34 2.50 -10.69
C ASN A 342 -3.11 2.80 -9.84
N ASP A 343 -2.32 3.79 -10.27
CA ASP A 343 -1.09 4.17 -9.58
C ASP A 343 -1.36 5.12 -8.40
N ASP A 344 -2.50 5.83 -8.38
CA ASP A 344 -2.84 6.75 -7.28
C ASP A 344 -2.96 6.02 -5.94
N VAL A 345 -3.35 4.74 -5.95
CA VAL A 345 -3.41 3.91 -4.74
C VAL A 345 -2.06 3.80 -4.02
N LEU A 346 -0.94 3.93 -4.74
CA LEU A 346 0.40 3.83 -4.17
C LEU A 346 0.78 5.02 -3.28
N SER A 347 0.09 6.15 -3.43
CA SER A 347 0.40 7.41 -2.74
C SER A 347 -0.77 8.07 -2.01
N ASN A 348 -2.00 7.62 -2.22
CA ASN A 348 -3.22 8.22 -1.67
C ASN A 348 -3.92 7.27 -0.69
N ALA A 349 -3.87 7.60 0.59
CA ALA A 349 -4.40 6.80 1.70
C ALA A 349 -5.93 6.63 1.70
N GLN A 350 -6.67 7.42 0.91
CA GLN A 350 -8.13 7.36 0.86
C GLN A 350 -8.67 6.34 -0.13
N ILE A 351 -7.84 5.82 -1.02
CA ILE A 351 -8.25 4.93 -2.11
C ILE A 351 -8.43 3.50 -1.63
N TYR A 352 -9.54 2.88 -2.10
CA TYR A 352 -9.83 1.45 -2.00
C TYR A 352 -10.03 0.89 -3.40
N GLN A 353 -9.05 0.16 -3.91
CA GLN A 353 -9.12 -0.50 -5.21
C GLN A 353 -9.74 -1.88 -5.06
N VAL A 354 -10.96 -2.06 -5.59
CA VAL A 354 -11.75 -3.30 -5.45
C VAL A 354 -11.24 -4.39 -6.36
N ASN A 355 -10.97 -4.05 -7.64
CA ASN A 355 -10.46 -5.03 -8.59
C ASN A 355 -8.95 -5.25 -8.37
N THR A 356 -8.58 -6.47 -8.03
CA THR A 356 -7.22 -6.84 -7.65
C THR A 356 -6.21 -6.56 -8.79
N PRO A 357 -5.12 -5.85 -8.53
CA PRO A 357 -4.05 -5.71 -9.51
C PRO A 357 -3.48 -7.08 -9.93
N HIS A 358 -3.21 -7.24 -11.22
CA HIS A 358 -2.77 -8.53 -11.77
C HIS A 358 -1.53 -9.11 -11.09
N SER A 359 -0.55 -8.28 -10.71
CA SER A 359 0.66 -8.75 -10.02
C SER A 359 0.36 -9.40 -8.67
N TYR A 360 -0.61 -8.85 -7.92
CA TYR A 360 -1.07 -9.43 -6.65
C TYR A 360 -1.93 -10.67 -6.88
N LEU A 361 -2.85 -10.62 -7.85
CA LEU A 361 -3.69 -11.77 -8.24
C LEU A 361 -2.84 -12.96 -8.63
N TYR A 362 -1.85 -12.76 -9.52
CA TYR A 362 -1.00 -13.85 -10.03
C TYR A 362 -0.09 -14.41 -8.94
N SER A 363 0.50 -13.55 -8.12
CA SER A 363 1.35 -13.99 -7.01
C SER A 363 0.58 -14.84 -6.00
N LYS A 364 -0.64 -14.40 -5.63
CA LYS A 364 -1.47 -15.10 -4.66
C LYS A 364 -2.06 -16.39 -5.24
N ALA A 365 -2.45 -16.39 -6.53
CA ALA A 365 -2.92 -17.57 -7.23
C ALA A 365 -1.80 -18.63 -7.41
N ALA A 366 -0.58 -18.19 -7.67
CA ALA A 366 0.58 -19.06 -7.74
C ALA A 366 0.85 -19.74 -6.38
N GLU A 367 0.85 -18.97 -5.30
CA GLU A 367 1.01 -19.50 -3.93
C GLU A 367 -0.08 -20.52 -3.59
N ALA A 368 -1.35 -20.17 -3.84
CA ALA A 368 -2.48 -21.06 -3.59
C ALA A 368 -2.40 -22.35 -4.41
N GLY A 369 -2.07 -22.24 -5.71
CA GLY A 369 -1.90 -23.39 -6.59
C GLY A 369 -0.75 -24.30 -6.15
N CYS A 370 0.41 -23.73 -5.82
CA CYS A 370 1.54 -24.49 -5.30
C CYS A 370 1.21 -25.18 -3.98
N GLY A 371 0.49 -24.49 -3.08
CA GLY A 371 0.05 -25.09 -1.82
C GLY A 371 -0.93 -26.26 -2.01
N LEU A 372 -1.84 -26.16 -2.99
CA LEU A 372 -2.83 -27.19 -3.31
C LEU A 372 -2.21 -28.43 -3.99
N PHE A 373 -1.19 -28.22 -4.84
CA PHE A 373 -0.66 -29.23 -5.77
C PHE A 373 0.76 -29.68 -5.42
N LYS A 374 1.24 -29.39 -4.21
CA LYS A 374 2.61 -29.65 -3.78
C LYS A 374 3.09 -31.09 -3.99
N GLU A 375 2.19 -32.06 -3.78
CA GLU A 375 2.51 -33.49 -3.86
C GLU A 375 2.15 -34.11 -5.22
N ASP A 376 1.57 -33.30 -6.12
CA ASP A 376 1.02 -33.76 -7.40
C ASP A 376 2.06 -33.72 -8.53
N ASN A 377 1.75 -34.35 -9.66
CA ASN A 377 2.53 -34.27 -10.88
C ASN A 377 2.05 -33.08 -11.72
N ILE A 378 2.82 -32.00 -11.76
CA ILE A 378 2.45 -30.76 -12.45
C ILE A 378 3.01 -30.77 -13.87
N ILE A 379 2.13 -30.52 -14.87
CA ILE A 379 2.46 -30.48 -16.29
C ILE A 379 2.03 -29.13 -16.86
N LEU A 380 2.99 -28.31 -17.28
CA LEU A 380 2.73 -27.06 -17.99
C LEU A 380 2.65 -27.34 -19.50
N VAL A 381 1.53 -26.99 -20.13
CA VAL A 381 1.33 -27.17 -21.58
C VAL A 381 1.48 -25.82 -22.27
N ASN A 382 2.57 -25.64 -23.00
CA ASN A 382 2.86 -24.42 -23.74
C ASN A 382 1.96 -24.34 -24.99
N ILE A 383 1.01 -23.43 -24.99
CA ILE A 383 0.10 -23.16 -26.12
C ILE A 383 0.23 -21.68 -26.48
N PRO A 384 1.09 -21.33 -27.46
CA PRO A 384 1.27 -19.96 -27.90
C PRO A 384 -0.02 -19.40 -28.52
N ASP A 385 -0.57 -18.34 -27.95
CA ASP A 385 -1.65 -17.56 -28.53
C ASP A 385 -1.72 -16.12 -27.98
N LYS A 386 -2.77 -15.36 -28.37
CA LYS A 386 -2.92 -13.95 -27.95
C LYS A 386 -3.29 -13.78 -26.46
N GLU A 387 -3.85 -14.82 -25.84
CA GLU A 387 -4.30 -14.82 -24.43
C GLU A 387 -3.32 -15.57 -23.52
N GLU A 388 -2.06 -15.70 -23.95
CA GLU A 388 -1.02 -16.32 -23.14
C GLU A 388 -0.77 -15.54 -21.84
N LYS A 389 -0.76 -16.26 -20.72
CA LYS A 389 -0.62 -15.70 -19.37
C LYS A 389 0.83 -15.71 -18.89
N LYS A 390 1.73 -15.14 -19.69
CA LYS A 390 3.19 -15.16 -19.42
C LYS A 390 3.56 -14.71 -18.01
N GLU A 391 2.94 -13.64 -17.53
CA GLU A 391 3.24 -13.11 -16.18
C GLU A 391 2.78 -14.08 -15.07
N PHE A 392 1.60 -14.69 -15.23
CA PHE A 392 1.13 -15.70 -14.27
C PHE A 392 2.03 -16.94 -14.28
N ILE A 393 2.36 -17.47 -15.47
CA ILE A 393 3.24 -18.64 -15.61
C ILE A 393 4.61 -18.35 -15.02
N LYS A 394 5.16 -17.14 -15.22
CA LYS A 394 6.41 -16.71 -14.58
C LYS A 394 6.29 -16.72 -13.06
N ALA A 395 5.21 -16.18 -12.51
CA ALA A 395 4.95 -16.17 -11.05
C ALA A 395 4.80 -17.60 -10.50
N PHE A 396 4.07 -18.47 -11.22
CA PHE A 396 3.85 -19.85 -10.81
C PHE A 396 5.14 -20.68 -10.82
N LYS A 397 5.97 -20.52 -11.87
CA LYS A 397 7.31 -21.17 -11.92
C LYS A 397 8.23 -20.67 -10.81
N ALA A 398 8.21 -19.38 -10.51
CA ALA A 398 9.02 -18.82 -9.43
C ALA A 398 8.60 -19.36 -8.05
N GLU A 399 7.30 -19.49 -7.81
CA GLU A 399 6.76 -20.05 -6.57
C GLU A 399 7.08 -21.54 -6.43
N MET A 400 6.93 -22.34 -7.52
CA MET A 400 7.33 -23.75 -7.54
C MET A 400 8.81 -23.91 -7.23
N GLN A 401 9.68 -23.06 -7.80
CA GLN A 401 11.10 -23.07 -7.51
C GLN A 401 11.41 -22.76 -6.04
N GLU A 402 10.72 -21.78 -5.46
CA GLU A 402 10.89 -21.41 -4.05
C GLU A 402 10.45 -22.53 -3.10
N GLN A 403 9.36 -23.21 -3.43
CA GLN A 403 8.84 -24.34 -2.64
C GLN A 403 9.48 -25.70 -3.01
N HIS A 404 10.46 -25.72 -3.92
CA HIS A 404 11.13 -26.95 -4.40
C HIS A 404 10.15 -27.98 -5.02
N ILE A 405 9.11 -27.50 -5.71
CA ILE A 405 8.14 -28.34 -6.42
C ILE A 405 8.64 -28.61 -7.84
N ALA A 406 8.77 -29.89 -8.19
CA ALA A 406 9.12 -30.29 -9.55
C ALA A 406 7.93 -30.19 -10.49
N TYR A 407 8.17 -29.81 -11.73
CA TYR A 407 7.16 -29.77 -12.78
C TYR A 407 7.74 -30.21 -14.13
N LYS A 408 6.88 -30.56 -15.07
CA LYS A 408 7.21 -30.94 -16.44
C LYS A 408 6.66 -29.90 -17.41
N GLU A 409 7.30 -29.75 -18.57
CA GLU A 409 6.83 -28.86 -19.63
C GLU A 409 6.60 -29.64 -20.92
N LEU A 410 5.51 -29.33 -21.61
CA LEU A 410 5.13 -29.91 -22.89
C LEU A 410 4.77 -28.80 -23.87
N ASN A 411 5.38 -28.79 -25.05
CA ASN A 411 4.95 -27.93 -26.14
C ASN A 411 3.77 -28.59 -26.87
N TYR A 412 2.66 -27.89 -26.99
CA TYR A 412 1.48 -28.41 -27.65
C TYR A 412 1.77 -28.69 -29.14
N ASN A 413 1.49 -29.91 -29.57
CA ASN A 413 1.45 -30.32 -30.97
C ASN A 413 0.12 -31.04 -31.22
N HIS A 414 -0.68 -30.55 -32.18
CA HIS A 414 -2.00 -31.08 -32.46
C HIS A 414 -2.00 -32.59 -32.78
N GLU A 415 -0.99 -33.08 -33.50
CA GLU A 415 -0.94 -34.47 -33.97
C GLU A 415 -0.51 -35.46 -32.86
N THR A 416 0.34 -35.02 -31.95
CA THR A 416 0.99 -35.90 -30.97
C THR A 416 0.58 -35.65 -29.53
N PHE A 417 -0.23 -34.61 -29.25
CA PHE A 417 -0.52 -34.15 -27.90
C PHE A 417 -0.99 -35.27 -26.95
N ALA A 418 -1.88 -36.13 -27.40
CA ALA A 418 -2.41 -37.23 -26.56
C ALA A 418 -1.28 -38.16 -26.10
N THR A 419 -0.42 -38.61 -27.00
CA THR A 419 0.72 -39.47 -26.70
C THR A 419 1.78 -38.75 -25.86
N ASP A 420 2.08 -37.50 -26.21
CA ASP A 420 3.12 -36.71 -25.53
C ASP A 420 2.70 -36.39 -24.07
N VAL A 421 1.45 -36.04 -23.82
CA VAL A 421 0.97 -35.79 -22.47
C VAL A 421 0.86 -37.07 -21.66
N GLU A 422 0.42 -38.18 -22.26
CA GLU A 422 0.35 -39.49 -21.61
C GLU A 422 1.71 -39.94 -21.08
N ALA A 423 2.77 -39.77 -21.86
CA ALA A 423 4.15 -40.07 -21.45
C ALA A 423 4.62 -39.25 -20.22
N LEU A 424 3.96 -38.15 -19.90
CA LEU A 424 4.27 -37.32 -18.76
C LEU A 424 3.36 -37.59 -17.55
N LEU A 425 2.23 -38.29 -17.72
CA LEU A 425 1.33 -38.62 -16.62
C LEU A 425 1.97 -39.55 -15.60
N SER A 426 1.54 -39.42 -14.36
CA SER A 426 1.84 -40.33 -13.27
C SER A 426 0.65 -41.22 -12.97
N PRO A 427 0.79 -42.53 -12.91
CA PRO A 427 -0.31 -43.42 -12.52
C PRO A 427 -0.63 -43.33 -11.01
N ASP A 428 0.37 -42.95 -10.19
CA ASP A 428 0.27 -42.99 -8.73
C ASP A 428 -0.09 -41.64 -8.10
N LYS A 429 -0.11 -40.57 -8.88
CA LYS A 429 -0.37 -39.19 -8.41
C LYS A 429 -1.45 -38.54 -9.23
N ARG A 430 -2.12 -37.56 -8.63
CA ARG A 430 -2.93 -36.63 -9.41
C ARG A 430 -2.04 -35.88 -10.40
N ASN A 431 -2.52 -35.70 -11.61
CA ASN A 431 -1.83 -34.97 -12.66
C ASN A 431 -2.51 -33.62 -12.85
N ILE A 432 -1.78 -32.55 -12.59
CA ILE A 432 -2.29 -31.19 -12.74
C ILE A 432 -1.80 -30.61 -14.06
N VAL A 433 -2.72 -30.41 -14.99
CA VAL A 433 -2.43 -29.85 -16.31
C VAL A 433 -2.77 -28.37 -16.32
N LEU A 434 -1.78 -27.54 -16.57
CA LEU A 434 -1.91 -26.08 -16.67
C LEU A 434 -1.48 -25.61 -18.06
N PRO A 435 -2.41 -25.24 -18.96
CA PRO A 435 -2.06 -24.61 -20.23
C PRO A 435 -1.54 -23.19 -20.02
N THR A 436 -0.60 -22.73 -20.85
CA THR A 436 -0.07 -21.35 -20.74
C THR A 436 -1.02 -20.27 -21.24
N SER A 437 -2.10 -20.64 -21.93
CA SER A 437 -3.12 -19.73 -22.44
C SER A 437 -4.46 -19.91 -21.74
N ALA A 438 -5.17 -18.78 -21.56
CA ALA A 438 -6.52 -18.75 -20.99
C ALA A 438 -7.64 -18.85 -22.05
N SER A 439 -7.32 -18.89 -23.34
CA SER A 439 -8.32 -18.84 -24.40
C SER A 439 -9.21 -20.09 -24.47
N LEU A 440 -10.42 -19.92 -24.98
CA LEU A 440 -11.31 -21.05 -25.27
C LEU A 440 -10.69 -22.03 -26.28
N ASP A 441 -9.94 -21.53 -27.24
CA ASP A 441 -9.22 -22.35 -28.22
C ASP A 441 -8.19 -23.25 -27.55
N ALA A 442 -7.44 -22.72 -26.57
CA ALA A 442 -6.49 -23.52 -25.78
C ALA A 442 -7.19 -24.62 -24.99
N VAL A 443 -8.33 -24.32 -24.34
CA VAL A 443 -9.16 -25.33 -23.65
C VAL A 443 -9.63 -26.40 -24.62
N ASN A 444 -10.17 -26.01 -25.78
CA ASN A 444 -10.67 -26.95 -26.80
C ASN A 444 -9.59 -27.86 -27.37
N LYS A 445 -8.36 -27.40 -27.45
CA LYS A 445 -7.21 -28.20 -27.91
C LYS A 445 -6.87 -29.34 -26.97
N ILE A 446 -7.03 -29.16 -25.65
CA ILE A 446 -6.52 -30.10 -24.64
C ILE A 446 -7.64 -30.95 -24.00
N LYS A 447 -8.88 -30.43 -23.89
CA LYS A 447 -9.93 -31.06 -23.09
C LYS A 447 -10.31 -32.46 -23.55
N ALA A 448 -10.50 -32.69 -24.85
CA ALA A 448 -10.96 -33.99 -25.37
C ALA A 448 -9.88 -35.08 -25.23
N PRO A 449 -8.60 -34.87 -25.59
CA PRO A 449 -7.53 -35.85 -25.32
C PRO A 449 -7.37 -36.15 -23.84
N LEU A 450 -7.44 -35.15 -22.97
CA LEU A 450 -7.29 -35.36 -21.52
C LEU A 450 -8.48 -36.14 -20.93
N ARG A 451 -9.69 -35.89 -21.39
CA ARG A 451 -10.87 -36.68 -20.98
C ARG A 451 -10.72 -38.13 -21.40
N MET A 452 -10.31 -38.39 -22.64
CA MET A 452 -10.08 -39.73 -23.13
C MET A 452 -9.10 -40.48 -22.22
N LEU A 453 -7.99 -39.87 -21.83
CA LEU A 453 -7.01 -40.48 -20.94
C LEU A 453 -7.53 -40.66 -19.50
N ALA A 454 -8.37 -39.75 -19.02
CA ALA A 454 -8.98 -39.82 -17.68
C ALA A 454 -10.08 -40.90 -17.60
N GLU A 455 -10.74 -41.25 -18.73
CA GLU A 455 -11.80 -42.23 -18.83
C GLU A 455 -11.30 -43.60 -19.34
N LEU A 456 -10.03 -43.69 -19.77
CA LEU A 456 -9.46 -44.92 -20.34
C LEU A 456 -9.34 -45.98 -19.26
N VAL A 457 -10.13 -47.08 -19.42
CA VAL A 457 -10.07 -48.26 -18.57
C VAL A 457 -9.35 -49.37 -19.35
N GLU A 458 -8.10 -49.63 -19.04
CA GLU A 458 -7.37 -50.83 -19.52
C GLU A 458 -7.51 -51.94 -18.51
N GLU A 459 -7.48 -53.21 -18.96
CA GLU A 459 -7.77 -54.42 -18.14
C GLU A 459 -6.97 -54.56 -16.85
N GLU A 460 -5.82 -53.86 -16.70
CA GLU A 460 -4.95 -53.93 -15.51
C GLU A 460 -4.52 -52.54 -15.00
N LYS A 461 -5.02 -51.41 -15.55
CA LYS A 461 -4.62 -50.08 -15.15
C LYS A 461 -5.80 -49.26 -14.67
N LEU A 462 -5.68 -48.59 -13.56
CA LEU A 462 -6.60 -47.55 -13.11
C LEU A 462 -6.49 -46.32 -14.04
N PRO A 463 -7.61 -45.64 -14.32
CA PRO A 463 -7.59 -44.41 -15.12
C PRO A 463 -6.73 -43.34 -14.46
N TYR A 464 -6.06 -42.51 -15.28
CA TYR A 464 -5.25 -41.40 -14.76
C TYR A 464 -6.12 -40.37 -14.06
N GLN A 465 -5.70 -39.94 -12.86
CA GLN A 465 -6.31 -38.80 -12.19
C GLN A 465 -5.80 -37.52 -12.83
N ILE A 466 -6.59 -36.92 -13.72
CA ILE A 466 -6.22 -35.68 -14.43
C ILE A 466 -7.10 -34.54 -13.95
N ASN A 467 -6.45 -33.45 -13.53
CA ASN A 467 -7.08 -32.25 -13.08
C ASN A 467 -6.57 -31.05 -13.90
N LEU A 468 -7.46 -30.17 -14.30
CA LEU A 468 -7.06 -28.90 -14.91
C LEU A 468 -6.84 -27.83 -13.85
N PHE A 469 -5.86 -26.98 -14.05
CA PHE A 469 -5.72 -25.72 -13.33
C PHE A 469 -5.80 -24.57 -14.34
N GLY A 470 -6.78 -23.67 -14.18
CA GLY A 470 -7.10 -22.67 -15.19
C GLY A 470 -7.33 -21.27 -14.63
N TYR A 471 -7.91 -20.44 -15.45
CA TYR A 471 -7.92 -18.99 -15.37
C TYR A 471 -9.32 -18.43 -15.11
N PRO A 472 -9.44 -17.19 -14.59
CA PRO A 472 -10.73 -16.53 -14.34
C PRO A 472 -11.65 -16.52 -15.58
N GLU A 473 -11.06 -16.32 -16.76
CA GLU A 473 -11.76 -16.27 -18.05
C GLU A 473 -12.55 -17.56 -18.36
N TRP A 474 -12.11 -18.71 -17.86
CA TRP A 474 -12.76 -19.99 -18.09
C TRP A 474 -14.18 -20.06 -17.53
N GLN A 475 -14.51 -19.24 -16.54
CA GLN A 475 -15.87 -19.14 -16.02
C GLN A 475 -16.86 -18.61 -17.08
N THR A 476 -16.37 -17.86 -18.08
CA THR A 476 -17.20 -17.43 -19.22
C THR A 476 -17.46 -18.55 -20.21
N TYR A 477 -16.64 -19.61 -20.19
CA TYR A 477 -16.75 -20.78 -21.06
C TYR A 477 -17.53 -21.93 -20.42
N ALA A 478 -17.99 -21.76 -19.17
CA ALA A 478 -18.70 -22.81 -18.43
C ALA A 478 -19.90 -23.38 -19.22
N ARG A 479 -20.60 -22.54 -20.03
CA ARG A 479 -21.72 -23.03 -20.87
C ARG A 479 -21.28 -24.05 -21.92
N GLU A 480 -20.05 -23.94 -22.43
CA GLU A 480 -19.53 -24.78 -23.53
C GLU A 480 -18.61 -25.91 -23.02
N CYS A 481 -18.05 -25.73 -21.84
CA CYS A 481 -17.02 -26.63 -21.29
C CYS A 481 -17.41 -27.23 -19.93
N LEU A 482 -18.65 -27.07 -19.47
CA LEU A 482 -19.03 -27.46 -18.11
C LEU A 482 -18.79 -28.94 -17.81
N GLU A 483 -19.21 -29.81 -18.75
CA GLU A 483 -19.01 -31.26 -18.63
C GLU A 483 -17.54 -31.63 -18.60
N ASP A 484 -16.72 -30.95 -19.42
CA ASP A 484 -15.28 -31.16 -19.46
C ASP A 484 -14.62 -30.69 -18.14
N PHE A 485 -15.08 -29.57 -17.57
CA PHE A 485 -14.58 -29.08 -16.30
C PHE A 485 -14.89 -30.04 -15.13
N TYR A 486 -16.08 -30.65 -15.13
CA TYR A 486 -16.40 -31.68 -14.14
C TYR A 486 -15.57 -32.96 -14.36
N ALA A 487 -15.52 -33.45 -15.59
CA ALA A 487 -14.79 -34.67 -15.91
C ALA A 487 -13.30 -34.57 -15.61
N LEU A 488 -12.70 -33.37 -15.81
CA LEU A 488 -11.29 -33.08 -15.55
C LEU A 488 -11.08 -32.41 -14.18
N ASN A 489 -12.03 -32.49 -13.28
CA ASN A 489 -11.90 -32.07 -11.88
C ASN A 489 -11.19 -30.72 -11.74
N THR A 490 -11.73 -29.70 -12.46
CA THR A 490 -11.05 -28.45 -12.82
C THR A 490 -11.00 -27.45 -11.69
N TYR A 491 -9.81 -26.89 -11.42
CA TYR A 491 -9.59 -25.78 -10.53
C TYR A 491 -9.39 -24.49 -11.32
N ILE A 492 -10.00 -23.38 -10.86
CA ILE A 492 -9.87 -22.05 -11.45
C ILE A 492 -9.58 -21.06 -10.33
N TYR A 493 -8.48 -20.30 -10.44
CA TYR A 493 -8.31 -19.14 -9.56
C TYR A 493 -9.14 -17.95 -10.07
N SER A 494 -9.72 -17.17 -9.18
CA SER A 494 -10.53 -16.01 -9.56
C SER A 494 -10.66 -15.00 -8.43
N ASN A 495 -10.85 -13.73 -8.77
CA ASN A 495 -11.25 -12.69 -7.83
C ASN A 495 -12.77 -12.48 -7.77
N PHE A 496 -13.54 -13.17 -8.63
CA PHE A 496 -14.99 -13.13 -8.66
C PHE A 496 -15.57 -14.53 -8.87
N TYR A 497 -16.57 -14.90 -8.10
CA TYR A 497 -17.35 -16.11 -8.34
C TYR A 497 -18.71 -16.01 -7.65
N ALA A 498 -19.79 -16.12 -8.40
CA ALA A 498 -21.15 -16.23 -7.89
C ALA A 498 -21.63 -17.67 -8.04
N ASP A 499 -21.93 -18.32 -6.90
CA ASP A 499 -22.54 -19.63 -6.90
C ASP A 499 -24.04 -19.50 -7.24
N ASN A 500 -24.39 -19.81 -8.48
CA ASN A 500 -25.76 -19.71 -8.96
C ASN A 500 -26.74 -20.67 -8.26
N LEU A 501 -26.26 -21.63 -7.48
CA LEU A 501 -27.11 -22.55 -6.71
C LEU A 501 -27.33 -22.06 -5.27
N SER A 502 -26.59 -21.05 -4.82
CA SER A 502 -26.72 -20.54 -3.46
C SER A 502 -28.02 -19.76 -3.25
N PRO A 503 -28.66 -19.88 -2.08
CA PRO A 503 -29.88 -19.13 -1.76
C PRO A 503 -29.69 -17.61 -1.86
N GLU A 504 -28.52 -17.10 -1.50
CA GLU A 504 -28.19 -15.67 -1.52
C GLU A 504 -28.16 -15.11 -2.95
N VAL A 505 -27.59 -15.85 -3.90
CA VAL A 505 -27.57 -15.47 -5.32
C VAL A 505 -28.98 -15.54 -5.90
N HIS A 506 -29.75 -16.59 -5.59
CA HIS A 506 -31.16 -16.70 -5.99
C HIS A 506 -32.02 -15.55 -5.46
N GLN A 507 -31.83 -15.18 -4.19
CA GLN A 507 -32.52 -14.05 -3.58
C GLN A 507 -32.16 -12.72 -4.26
N PHE A 508 -30.87 -12.53 -4.59
CA PHE A 508 -30.43 -11.34 -5.33
C PHE A 508 -31.11 -11.27 -6.71
N TYR A 509 -31.10 -12.36 -7.50
CA TYR A 509 -31.72 -12.39 -8.81
C TYR A 509 -33.23 -12.13 -8.73
N HIS A 510 -33.91 -12.71 -7.71
CA HIS A 510 -35.33 -12.47 -7.47
C HIS A 510 -35.59 -10.98 -7.20
N ASN A 511 -34.85 -10.37 -6.28
CA ASN A 511 -34.99 -8.96 -5.94
C ASN A 511 -34.69 -8.06 -7.14
N PHE A 512 -33.60 -8.36 -7.88
CA PHE A 512 -33.23 -7.59 -9.07
C PHE A 512 -34.34 -7.63 -10.14
N LYS A 513 -34.85 -8.80 -10.43
CA LYS A 513 -35.96 -8.96 -11.39
C LYS A 513 -37.24 -8.28 -10.91
N HIS A 514 -37.52 -8.34 -9.62
CA HIS A 514 -38.71 -7.69 -9.02
C HIS A 514 -38.65 -6.15 -9.21
N TRP A 515 -37.51 -5.53 -8.94
CA TRP A 515 -37.40 -4.08 -9.00
C TRP A 515 -37.20 -3.53 -10.42
N TYR A 516 -36.50 -4.25 -11.28
CA TYR A 516 -36.07 -3.73 -12.59
C TYR A 516 -36.76 -4.45 -13.77
N SER A 517 -37.58 -5.47 -13.54
CA SER A 517 -38.30 -6.23 -14.56
C SER A 517 -37.40 -6.79 -15.68
N LYS A 518 -36.14 -7.02 -15.41
CA LYS A 518 -35.14 -7.55 -16.33
C LYS A 518 -34.18 -8.51 -15.64
N SER A 519 -33.44 -9.29 -16.41
CA SER A 519 -32.33 -10.12 -15.92
C SER A 519 -31.01 -9.34 -16.00
N LEU A 520 -30.00 -9.78 -15.25
CA LEU A 520 -28.65 -9.25 -15.36
C LEU A 520 -28.05 -9.50 -16.75
N ILE A 521 -27.24 -8.57 -17.21
CA ILE A 521 -26.45 -8.70 -18.43
C ILE A 521 -25.48 -9.89 -18.27
N ASN A 522 -25.30 -10.66 -19.33
CA ASN A 522 -24.34 -11.77 -19.30
C ASN A 522 -22.91 -11.27 -19.44
N THR A 523 -22.32 -10.84 -18.32
CA THR A 523 -20.94 -10.37 -18.19
C THR A 523 -20.22 -11.13 -17.08
N PHE A 524 -18.90 -11.05 -17.09
CA PHE A 524 -18.07 -11.51 -15.98
C PHE A 524 -17.07 -10.39 -15.62
N PRO A 525 -17.08 -9.91 -14.35
CA PRO A 525 -18.08 -10.18 -13.31
C PRO A 525 -19.49 -9.68 -13.68
N LYS A 526 -20.53 -10.11 -12.93
CA LYS A 526 -21.89 -9.54 -12.99
C LYS A 526 -21.88 -8.18 -12.33
N TYR A 527 -22.12 -7.11 -13.10
CA TYR A 527 -21.98 -5.73 -12.61
C TYR A 527 -23.03 -5.39 -11.54
N GLY A 528 -24.26 -5.89 -11.66
CA GLY A 528 -25.29 -5.70 -10.63
C GLY A 528 -24.90 -6.31 -9.28
N ILE A 529 -24.31 -7.52 -9.30
CA ILE A 529 -23.84 -8.15 -8.07
C ILE A 529 -22.61 -7.40 -7.52
N LEU A 530 -21.71 -6.95 -8.39
CA LEU A 530 -20.53 -6.17 -7.97
C LEU A 530 -20.96 -4.86 -7.26
N GLY A 531 -21.98 -4.18 -7.79
CA GLY A 531 -22.54 -2.98 -7.16
C GLY A 531 -23.16 -3.26 -5.79
N PHE A 532 -23.91 -4.36 -5.70
CA PHE A 532 -24.50 -4.82 -4.44
C PHE A 532 -23.43 -5.18 -3.40
N ASP A 533 -22.47 -6.02 -3.75
CA ASP A 533 -21.41 -6.46 -2.84
C ASP A 533 -20.56 -5.28 -2.35
N THR A 534 -20.16 -4.39 -3.28
CA THR A 534 -19.40 -3.16 -2.93
C THR A 534 -20.19 -2.28 -1.97
N GLY A 535 -21.48 -2.03 -2.28
CA GLY A 535 -22.36 -1.24 -1.43
C GLY A 535 -22.50 -1.85 -0.04
N MET A 536 -22.81 -3.13 0.06
CA MET A 536 -22.99 -3.84 1.32
C MET A 536 -21.72 -3.82 2.17
N PHE A 537 -20.54 -4.05 1.57
CA PHE A 537 -19.27 -4.05 2.31
C PHE A 537 -19.00 -2.67 2.92
N PHE A 538 -18.97 -1.61 2.12
CA PHE A 538 -18.57 -0.29 2.60
C PHE A 538 -19.63 0.37 3.48
N LEU A 539 -20.92 0.18 3.21
CA LEU A 539 -21.99 0.68 4.08
C LEU A 539 -21.99 0.00 5.46
N ASN A 540 -21.74 -1.33 5.52
CA ASN A 540 -21.55 -2.03 6.78
C ASN A 540 -20.29 -1.58 7.53
N ALA A 541 -19.18 -1.32 6.81
CA ALA A 541 -17.95 -0.83 7.39
C ALA A 541 -18.17 0.52 8.09
N ILE A 542 -18.78 1.48 7.40
CA ILE A 542 -19.09 2.81 7.95
C ILE A 542 -20.11 2.71 9.08
N ARG A 543 -21.16 1.89 8.95
CA ARG A 543 -22.15 1.69 10.01
C ARG A 543 -21.53 1.21 11.31
N ARG A 544 -20.60 0.24 11.23
CA ARG A 544 -20.01 -0.39 12.43
C ARG A 544 -18.88 0.43 13.04
N TYR A 545 -18.04 0.99 12.20
CA TYR A 545 -16.76 1.58 12.59
C TYR A 545 -16.61 3.06 12.24
N GLY A 546 -17.66 3.70 11.66
CA GLY A 546 -17.66 5.11 11.29
C GLY A 546 -16.78 5.42 10.08
N ALA A 547 -16.46 6.71 9.89
CA ALA A 547 -15.66 7.17 8.77
C ALA A 547 -14.21 6.64 8.77
N ASN A 548 -13.69 6.23 9.94
CA ASN A 548 -12.34 5.73 10.14
C ASN A 548 -12.29 4.18 10.21
N PHE A 549 -13.15 3.49 9.45
CA PHE A 549 -13.26 2.03 9.48
C PHE A 549 -11.99 1.29 9.08
N GLU A 550 -11.03 1.95 8.43
CA GLU A 550 -9.77 1.34 7.98
C GLU A 550 -8.95 0.70 9.10
N ALA A 551 -9.11 1.17 10.34
CA ALA A 551 -8.44 0.58 11.51
C ALA A 551 -9.04 -0.76 11.96
N ASN A 552 -10.17 -1.16 11.36
CA ASN A 552 -10.93 -2.37 11.72
C ASN A 552 -11.29 -3.22 10.49
N LEU A 553 -10.56 -3.09 9.38
CA LEU A 553 -10.82 -3.85 8.15
C LEU A 553 -10.79 -5.36 8.39
N ASP A 554 -9.88 -5.83 9.22
CA ASP A 554 -9.73 -7.22 9.66
C ASP A 554 -10.96 -7.78 10.41
N LYS A 555 -11.79 -6.90 10.97
CA LYS A 555 -13.02 -7.24 11.74
C LYS A 555 -14.29 -7.12 10.90
N ILE A 556 -14.18 -6.66 9.66
CA ILE A 556 -15.33 -6.53 8.77
C ILE A 556 -15.58 -7.88 8.09
N HIS A 557 -16.45 -8.68 8.68
CA HIS A 557 -16.88 -9.93 8.07
C HIS A 557 -18.20 -9.70 7.32
N TYR A 558 -18.12 -9.70 6.01
CA TYR A 558 -19.26 -9.67 5.10
C TYR A 558 -19.16 -10.83 4.11
N LYS A 559 -20.15 -11.73 4.13
CA LYS A 559 -20.24 -12.81 3.14
C LYS A 559 -20.85 -12.24 1.86
N SER A 560 -20.00 -11.90 0.94
CA SER A 560 -20.39 -11.39 -0.38
C SER A 560 -20.92 -12.50 -1.28
N ILE A 561 -21.73 -12.11 -2.27
CA ILE A 561 -22.36 -13.05 -3.21
C ILE A 561 -21.39 -13.45 -4.32
N GLN A 562 -20.62 -12.50 -4.85
CA GLN A 562 -19.70 -12.70 -5.96
C GLN A 562 -18.26 -12.31 -5.63
N SER A 563 -18.08 -11.16 -4.96
CA SER A 563 -16.78 -10.56 -4.73
C SER A 563 -16.22 -11.00 -3.38
N GLY A 564 -14.91 -11.21 -3.26
CA GLY A 564 -14.25 -11.28 -1.96
C GLY A 564 -13.67 -9.92 -1.61
N PHE A 565 -13.58 -9.59 -0.31
CA PHE A 565 -12.97 -8.37 0.16
C PHE A 565 -11.93 -8.67 1.25
N ASP A 566 -10.67 -8.43 0.90
CA ASP A 566 -9.52 -8.53 1.79
C ASP A 566 -8.58 -7.37 1.47
N PHE A 567 -8.83 -6.22 2.11
CA PHE A 567 -8.14 -4.98 1.81
C PHE A 567 -6.86 -4.85 2.61
N HIS A 568 -5.74 -4.80 1.91
CA HIS A 568 -4.42 -4.53 2.49
C HIS A 568 -3.88 -3.17 2.03
N ARG A 569 -3.29 -2.44 2.97
CA ARG A 569 -2.65 -1.16 2.66
C ARG A 569 -1.33 -1.41 1.92
N VAL A 570 -1.10 -0.70 0.80
CA VAL A 570 0.07 -0.92 -0.07
C VAL A 570 1.40 -0.48 0.56
N ASN A 571 1.36 0.48 1.50
CA ASN A 571 2.50 0.97 2.28
C ASN A 571 1.98 1.86 3.43
N ASN A 572 2.84 2.52 4.22
CA ASN A 572 2.39 3.34 5.35
C ASN A 572 1.61 4.62 4.97
N TRP A 573 1.62 5.06 3.71
CA TRP A 573 0.97 6.29 3.24
C TRP A 573 0.03 6.11 2.05
N GLY A 574 0.04 4.96 1.39
CA GLY A 574 -0.84 4.66 0.27
C GLY A 574 -2.22 4.18 0.69
N GLY A 575 -3.03 3.87 -0.29
CA GLY A 575 -4.38 3.33 -0.16
C GLY A 575 -4.40 1.82 0.07
N PHE A 576 -5.53 1.23 -0.27
CA PHE A 576 -5.80 -0.18 -0.07
C PHE A 576 -6.08 -0.88 -1.39
N ILE A 577 -5.51 -2.04 -1.56
CA ILE A 577 -5.84 -2.98 -2.64
C ILE A 577 -6.58 -4.18 -2.06
N ASN A 578 -7.55 -4.65 -2.79
CA ASN A 578 -8.20 -5.91 -2.50
C ASN A 578 -7.28 -7.05 -2.96
N THR A 579 -6.92 -7.95 -2.06
CA THR A 579 -6.08 -9.12 -2.34
C THR A 579 -6.83 -10.44 -2.27
N ASN A 580 -8.14 -10.40 -2.03
CA ASN A 580 -8.95 -11.62 -1.99
C ASN A 580 -8.94 -12.34 -3.33
N ILE A 581 -8.76 -13.65 -3.28
CA ILE A 581 -8.98 -14.56 -4.40
C ILE A 581 -9.75 -15.79 -3.94
N PHE A 582 -10.38 -16.46 -4.90
CA PHE A 582 -11.02 -17.75 -4.73
C PHE A 582 -10.30 -18.81 -5.54
N ILE A 583 -10.31 -20.02 -5.03
CA ILE A 583 -10.14 -21.23 -5.83
C ILE A 583 -11.53 -21.83 -6.02
N VAL A 584 -11.98 -21.88 -7.26
CA VAL A 584 -13.24 -22.51 -7.68
C VAL A 584 -12.90 -23.88 -8.21
N HIS A 585 -13.53 -24.92 -7.66
CA HIS A 585 -13.27 -26.30 -8.00
C HIS A 585 -14.53 -26.98 -8.52
N TYR A 586 -14.51 -27.35 -9.79
CA TYR A 586 -15.53 -28.16 -10.46
C TYR A 586 -15.20 -29.62 -10.21
N GLN A 587 -16.00 -30.32 -9.41
CA GLN A 587 -15.73 -31.68 -8.96
C GLN A 587 -16.46 -32.70 -9.84
N SER A 588 -15.87 -33.90 -9.94
CA SER A 588 -16.45 -35.00 -10.77
C SER A 588 -17.85 -35.49 -10.32
N ASP A 589 -18.27 -35.16 -9.11
CA ASP A 589 -19.61 -35.39 -8.58
C ASP A 589 -20.64 -34.32 -8.99
N PHE A 590 -20.28 -33.42 -9.93
CA PHE A 590 -21.05 -32.28 -10.41
C PHE A 590 -21.27 -31.17 -9.37
N THR A 591 -20.53 -31.16 -8.29
CA THR A 591 -20.53 -30.04 -7.33
C THR A 591 -19.49 -29.01 -7.70
N VAL A 592 -19.74 -27.75 -7.32
CA VAL A 592 -18.75 -26.67 -7.44
C VAL A 592 -18.54 -26.07 -6.06
N THR A 593 -17.29 -26.04 -5.64
CA THR A 593 -16.92 -25.40 -4.36
C THR A 593 -16.12 -24.13 -4.59
N ARG A 594 -16.29 -23.16 -3.68
CA ARG A 594 -15.53 -21.91 -3.63
C ARG A 594 -14.75 -21.83 -2.33
N THR A 595 -13.43 -21.89 -2.43
CA THR A 595 -12.53 -21.67 -1.28
C THR A 595 -11.92 -20.28 -1.36
N GLU A 596 -12.10 -19.50 -0.31
CA GLU A 596 -11.52 -18.17 -0.18
C GLU A 596 -10.08 -18.27 0.32
N ILE A 597 -9.16 -17.64 -0.40
CA ILE A 597 -7.73 -17.57 -0.05
C ILE A 597 -7.45 -16.16 0.51
N ARG A 598 -7.16 -16.09 1.78
CA ARG A 598 -6.89 -14.84 2.50
C ARG A 598 -5.41 -14.60 2.74
#